data_4cf8e7019f194e4a6533e423a4b8099f
#
_entry.id   4cf8e7019f194e4a6533e423a4b8099f
#
_cell.length_a   1.000
_cell.length_b   1.000
_cell.length_c   1.000
_cell.angle_alpha   90.00
_cell.angle_beta   90.00
_cell.angle_gamma   90.00
#
_symmetry.space_group_name_H-M   'P 1'
#
loop_
_entity.id
_entity.type
_entity.pdbx_description
1 polymer ?
#
loop_
_entity_poly.entity_id
_entity_poly.type
_entity_poly.pdbx_seq_one_letter_code
_entity_poly.pdbx_strand_id
1 'polypeptide(L)'
;MVKSLKYLKTLTGYFGSLPKVIRNVSNIDLSYVLPKNSDNILVFGDVSQIMTSDIMIRESLDARAKSFNDSYNKAVEMSGMGNGNNWNELSYVKRTSSRLSATHGKVKEEILRKIFFNNSDDEIRNYLSKKFEEFGDLQKIMKEDWEEFKIRFRGYLSDNPILDFLSRLEHKRWCNSYYAMNFVYGEKKDEDLKTHPCLIDDWDIIIGEKFDICHPEYDLLSVFTLFKTEK
;
A
#
# COMPACT_ATOMS: atom_id res chain seq x y z
N MET A 1 -29.20 9.48 6.69
CA MET A 1 -28.87 8.08 7.03
C MET A 1 -29.88 7.08 6.50
N VAL A 2 -31.18 7.17 6.82
CA VAL A 2 -32.22 6.24 6.32
C VAL A 2 -32.32 6.19 4.79
N LYS A 3 -32.17 7.34 4.10
CA LYS A 3 -32.11 7.38 2.62
C LYS A 3 -30.94 6.64 2.03
N SER A 4 -29.77 6.71 2.66
CA SER A 4 -28.54 6.03 2.21
C SER A 4 -28.65 4.51 2.38
N LEU A 5 -29.27 4.02 3.44
CA LEU A 5 -29.53 2.59 3.66
C LEU A 5 -30.54 2.03 2.65
N LYS A 6 -31.56 2.82 2.30
CA LYS A 6 -32.54 2.43 1.27
C LYS A 6 -31.88 2.34 -0.11
N TYR A 7 -30.97 3.26 -0.42
CA TYR A 7 -30.16 3.26 -1.66
C TYR A 7 -29.20 2.06 -1.71
N LEU A 8 -28.51 1.77 -0.61
CA LEU A 8 -27.66 0.58 -0.48
C LEU A 8 -28.43 -0.74 -0.66
N LYS A 9 -29.68 -0.80 -0.17
CA LYS A 9 -30.55 -1.95 -0.37
C LYS A 9 -30.93 -2.15 -1.85
N THR A 10 -31.10 -1.06 -2.59
CA THR A 10 -31.36 -1.09 -4.04
C THR A 10 -30.10 -1.52 -4.82
N LEU A 11 -28.91 -1.02 -4.43
CA LEU A 11 -27.64 -1.41 -5.04
C LEU A 11 -27.30 -2.89 -4.82
N THR A 12 -27.76 -3.50 -3.70
CA THR A 12 -27.55 -4.95 -3.46
C THR A 12 -28.25 -5.83 -4.48
N GLY A 13 -29.38 -5.39 -5.02
CA GLY A 13 -30.07 -6.12 -6.08
C GLY A 13 -29.26 -6.16 -7.39
N TYR A 14 -28.39 -5.16 -7.61
CA TYR A 14 -27.56 -5.06 -8.82
C TYR A 14 -26.17 -5.72 -8.68
N PHE A 15 -25.57 -5.67 -7.49
CA PHE A 15 -24.17 -6.08 -7.27
C PHE A 15 -24.01 -7.35 -6.43
N GLY A 16 -25.08 -8.06 -6.14
CA GLY A 16 -25.04 -9.36 -5.45
C GLY A 16 -24.37 -9.30 -4.08
N SER A 17 -23.38 -10.13 -3.84
CA SER A 17 -22.72 -10.34 -2.55
C SER A 17 -21.56 -9.40 -2.22
N LEU A 18 -21.42 -8.27 -2.91
CA LEU A 18 -20.35 -7.33 -2.62
C LEU A 18 -20.48 -6.77 -1.18
N PRO A 19 -19.40 -6.76 -0.40
CA PRO A 19 -19.42 -6.17 0.93
C PRO A 19 -19.74 -4.68 0.86
N LYS A 20 -20.60 -4.23 1.75
CA LYS A 20 -20.99 -2.82 1.86
C LYS A 20 -20.28 -2.23 3.05
N VAL A 21 -19.64 -1.10 2.83
CA VAL A 21 -18.92 -0.37 3.87
C VAL A 21 -19.71 0.88 4.23
N ILE A 22 -20.12 0.99 5.49
CA ILE A 22 -20.86 2.13 6.02
C ILE A 22 -20.00 2.84 7.04
N ARG A 23 -19.76 4.14 6.83
CA ARG A 23 -19.14 4.98 7.84
C ARG A 23 -20.24 5.50 8.80
N ASN A 24 -20.09 5.16 10.08
CA ASN A 24 -20.91 5.75 11.13
C ASN A 24 -20.30 7.11 11.54
N VAL A 25 -20.95 8.20 11.18
CA VAL A 25 -20.52 9.58 11.51
C VAL A 25 -21.25 10.16 12.71
N SER A 26 -22.16 9.39 13.28
CA SER A 26 -22.97 9.78 14.45
C SER A 26 -22.94 8.61 15.43
N ASN A 27 -22.85 8.88 16.74
CA ASN A 27 -22.89 7.86 17.81
C ASN A 27 -24.26 7.17 17.90
N ILE A 28 -24.86 6.80 16.78
CA ILE A 28 -26.13 6.08 16.72
C ILE A 28 -25.80 4.60 16.68
N ASP A 29 -26.38 3.84 17.60
CA ASP A 29 -26.35 2.39 17.53
C ASP A 29 -27.08 1.94 16.26
N LEU A 30 -26.32 1.41 15.31
CA LEU A 30 -26.84 0.95 14.02
C LEU A 30 -27.51 -0.43 14.12
N SER A 31 -27.42 -1.12 15.27
CA SER A 31 -28.04 -2.43 15.48
C SER A 31 -29.57 -2.41 15.28
N TYR A 32 -30.21 -1.27 15.55
CA TYR A 32 -31.66 -1.08 15.33
C TYR A 32 -32.04 -0.83 13.86
N VAL A 33 -31.09 -0.49 13.01
CA VAL A 33 -31.33 -0.06 11.63
C VAL A 33 -30.82 -1.09 10.63
N LEU A 34 -29.84 -1.88 11.01
CA LEU A 34 -29.26 -2.91 10.16
C LEU A 34 -30.09 -4.21 10.26
N PRO A 35 -30.28 -4.92 9.14
CA PRO A 35 -30.92 -6.23 9.16
C PRO A 35 -30.13 -7.21 10.03
N LYS A 36 -30.81 -8.11 10.75
CA LYS A 36 -30.17 -9.11 11.62
C LYS A 36 -29.20 -10.05 10.91
N ASN A 37 -29.28 -10.18 9.57
CA ASN A 37 -28.38 -10.99 8.72
C ASN A 37 -27.55 -10.07 7.82
N SER A 38 -26.81 -9.14 8.40
CA SER A 38 -26.00 -8.17 7.66
C SER A 38 -24.52 -8.55 7.53
N ASP A 39 -24.22 -9.84 7.37
CA ASP A 39 -22.84 -10.38 7.29
C ASP A 39 -21.98 -9.71 6.20
N ASN A 40 -22.64 -9.05 5.23
CA ASN A 40 -21.97 -8.30 4.17
C ASN A 40 -21.91 -6.79 4.42
N ILE A 41 -22.24 -6.31 5.62
CA ILE A 41 -22.20 -4.88 5.95
C ILE A 41 -21.11 -4.64 6.99
N LEU A 42 -20.04 -3.95 6.57
CA LEU A 42 -19.00 -3.48 7.46
C LEU A 42 -19.32 -2.05 7.91
N VAL A 43 -19.51 -1.86 9.21
CA VAL A 43 -19.69 -0.53 9.81
C VAL A 43 -18.37 -0.10 10.45
N PHE A 44 -17.95 1.13 10.20
CA PHE A 44 -16.74 1.71 10.80
C PHE A 44 -16.97 3.17 11.18
N GLY A 45 -16.07 3.74 11.96
CA GLY A 45 -16.06 5.17 12.29
C GLY A 45 -16.88 5.54 13.52
N ASP A 46 -17.12 4.58 14.43
CA ASP A 46 -17.66 4.88 15.75
C ASP A 46 -16.69 5.82 16.49
N VAL A 47 -17.20 6.97 16.94
CA VAL A 47 -16.40 8.00 17.60
C VAL A 47 -15.77 7.45 18.89
N SER A 48 -16.47 6.60 19.63
CA SER A 48 -15.94 6.00 20.87
C SER A 48 -14.73 5.10 20.62
N GLN A 49 -14.66 4.46 19.46
CA GLN A 49 -13.54 3.62 19.04
C GLN A 49 -12.37 4.42 18.45
N ILE A 50 -12.66 5.59 17.87
CA ILE A 50 -11.66 6.44 17.21
C ILE A 50 -11.05 7.45 18.20
N MET A 51 -11.83 7.93 19.16
CA MET A 51 -11.43 8.96 20.14
C MET A 51 -10.85 8.35 21.42
N THR A 52 -10.06 7.30 21.30
CA THR A 52 -9.34 6.72 22.46
C THR A 52 -8.03 7.44 22.68
N SER A 53 -7.52 7.44 23.91
CA SER A 53 -6.21 8.02 24.26
C SER A 53 -5.06 7.37 23.46
N ASP A 54 -5.16 6.07 23.17
CA ASP A 54 -4.16 5.36 22.36
C ASP A 54 -4.12 5.84 20.91
N ILE A 55 -5.29 6.14 20.34
CA ILE A 55 -5.38 6.65 18.97
C ILE A 55 -4.99 8.13 18.92
N MET A 56 -5.52 8.93 19.84
CA MET A 56 -5.35 10.39 19.83
C MET A 56 -3.95 10.85 20.26
N ILE A 57 -3.37 10.19 21.26
CA ILE A 57 -2.08 10.60 21.85
C ILE A 57 -0.93 9.76 21.34
N ARG A 58 -1.12 8.44 21.24
CA ARG A 58 -0.07 7.50 20.83
C ARG A 58 -0.03 7.24 19.34
N GLU A 59 -0.98 7.79 18.58
CA GLU A 59 -1.10 7.57 17.13
C GLU A 59 -1.02 6.07 16.73
N SER A 60 -1.65 5.21 17.53
CA SER A 60 -1.59 3.76 17.34
C SER A 60 -2.09 3.30 15.95
N LEU A 61 -3.00 4.07 15.33
CA LEU A 61 -3.44 3.82 13.96
C LEU A 61 -2.33 4.02 12.93
N ASP A 62 -1.32 4.82 13.25
CA ASP A 62 -0.18 5.08 12.38
C ASP A 62 1.01 4.15 12.63
N ALA A 63 0.98 3.29 13.66
CA ALA A 63 2.09 2.42 14.02
C ALA A 63 2.58 1.61 12.80
N ARG A 64 1.67 0.96 12.08
CA ARG A 64 2.00 0.20 10.88
C ARG A 64 2.50 1.11 9.73
N ALA A 65 1.91 2.30 9.57
CA ALA A 65 2.35 3.27 8.56
C ALA A 65 3.76 3.79 8.85
N LYS A 66 4.09 4.02 10.12
CA LYS A 66 5.44 4.37 10.58
C LYS A 66 6.44 3.24 10.26
N SER A 67 6.08 1.99 10.56
CA SER A 67 6.91 0.83 10.25
C SER A 67 7.15 0.67 8.74
N PHE A 68 6.16 0.96 7.90
CA PHE A 68 6.34 0.99 6.44
C PHE A 68 7.29 2.11 6.02
N ASN A 69 7.13 3.32 6.56
CA ASN A 69 8.04 4.44 6.31
C ASN A 69 9.48 4.11 6.73
N ASP A 70 9.68 3.51 7.90
CA ASP A 70 11.00 3.12 8.38
C ASP A 70 11.66 2.06 7.48
N SER A 71 10.86 1.12 6.99
CA SER A 71 11.34 0.11 6.04
C SER A 71 11.72 0.72 4.70
N TYR A 72 10.93 1.68 4.23
CA TYR A 72 11.24 2.47 3.03
C TYR A 72 12.53 3.28 3.20
N ASN A 73 12.67 3.98 4.34
CA ASN A 73 13.88 4.76 4.64
C ASN A 73 15.14 3.90 4.64
N LYS A 74 15.08 2.73 5.29
CA LYS A 74 16.21 1.76 5.26
C LYS A 74 16.56 1.33 3.83
N ALA A 75 15.57 1.11 2.99
CA ALA A 75 15.79 0.74 1.60
C ALA A 75 16.43 1.89 0.80
N VAL A 76 16.00 3.13 1.01
CA VAL A 76 16.58 4.34 0.40
C VAL A 76 18.04 4.51 0.85
N GLU A 77 18.33 4.36 2.14
CA GLU A 77 19.69 4.43 2.69
C GLU A 77 20.59 3.34 2.10
N MET A 78 20.09 2.11 2.02
CA MET A 78 20.84 0.98 1.44
C MET A 78 21.12 1.20 -0.06
N SER A 79 20.22 1.82 -0.79
CA SER A 79 20.41 2.14 -2.21
C SER A 79 21.40 3.29 -2.45
N GLY A 80 21.74 4.05 -1.39
CA GLY A 80 22.62 5.23 -1.51
C GLY A 80 21.97 6.44 -2.16
N MET A 81 20.65 6.43 -2.34
CA MET A 81 19.88 7.51 -3.00
C MET A 81 19.49 8.65 -2.06
N GLY A 82 19.98 8.64 -0.84
CA GLY A 82 19.75 9.72 0.13
C GLY A 82 19.41 9.20 1.52
N ASN A 83 19.05 10.12 2.41
CA ASN A 83 18.58 9.81 3.75
C ASN A 83 17.06 9.73 3.74
N GLY A 84 16.52 8.77 4.47
CA GLY A 84 15.09 8.69 4.70
C GLY A 84 14.57 9.91 5.49
N ASN A 85 13.29 10.18 5.42
CA ASN A 85 12.66 11.24 6.19
C ASN A 85 11.99 10.67 7.44
N ASN A 86 12.22 11.31 8.58
CA ASN A 86 11.53 10.97 9.82
C ASN A 86 10.01 11.17 9.64
N TRP A 87 9.19 10.32 10.28
CA TRP A 87 7.74 10.39 10.21
C TRP A 87 7.19 11.79 10.50
N ASN A 88 7.74 12.47 11.51
CA ASN A 88 7.27 13.79 11.92
C ASN A 88 7.59 14.91 10.90
N GLU A 89 8.56 14.67 10.02
CA GLU A 89 9.00 15.61 8.98
C GLU A 89 8.30 15.39 7.64
N LEU A 90 7.55 14.28 7.52
CA LEU A 90 6.83 13.98 6.29
C LEU A 90 5.72 14.98 6.02
N SER A 91 5.57 15.37 4.75
CA SER A 91 4.40 16.10 4.29
C SER A 91 3.12 15.26 4.48
N TYR A 92 1.97 15.93 4.49
CA TYR A 92 0.66 15.25 4.54
C TYR A 92 0.52 14.18 3.45
N VAL A 93 0.97 14.49 2.23
CA VAL A 93 0.93 13.58 1.08
C VAL A 93 1.73 12.31 1.37
N LYS A 94 2.96 12.45 1.86
CA LYS A 94 3.84 11.31 2.17
C LYS A 94 3.29 10.45 3.32
N ARG A 95 2.79 11.07 4.41
CA ARG A 95 2.15 10.32 5.50
C ARG A 95 0.91 9.57 5.01
N THR A 96 0.08 10.22 4.19
CA THR A 96 -1.11 9.59 3.61
C THR A 96 -0.73 8.42 2.71
N SER A 97 0.30 8.55 1.89
CA SER A 97 0.81 7.44 1.07
C SER A 97 1.25 6.25 1.94
N SER A 98 1.99 6.50 3.04
CA SER A 98 2.42 5.44 3.96
C SER A 98 1.25 4.75 4.67
N ARG A 99 0.21 5.51 5.09
CA ARG A 99 -1.02 4.96 5.66
C ARG A 99 -1.76 4.05 4.68
N LEU A 100 -1.86 4.49 3.44
CA LEU A 100 -2.52 3.71 2.39
C LEU A 100 -1.69 2.48 2.00
N SER A 101 -0.36 2.57 2.00
CA SER A 101 0.52 1.42 1.78
C SER A 101 0.36 0.37 2.89
N ALA A 102 0.33 0.81 4.15
CA ALA A 102 0.10 -0.07 5.30
C ALA A 102 -1.27 -0.78 5.23
N THR A 103 -2.32 -0.07 4.83
CA THR A 103 -3.67 -0.64 4.65
C THR A 103 -3.68 -1.65 3.50
N HIS A 104 -3.08 -1.32 2.37
CA HIS A 104 -2.97 -2.20 1.21
C HIS A 104 -2.07 -3.40 1.47
N GLY A 105 -1.10 -3.27 2.38
CA GLY A 105 -0.27 -4.38 2.84
C GLY A 105 -1.11 -5.57 3.32
N LYS A 106 -2.20 -5.33 4.06
CA LYS A 106 -3.13 -6.38 4.49
C LYS A 106 -3.78 -7.12 3.30
N VAL A 107 -4.10 -6.38 2.24
CA VAL A 107 -4.66 -6.99 1.01
C VAL A 107 -3.63 -7.88 0.34
N LYS A 108 -2.37 -7.42 0.23
CA LYS A 108 -1.27 -8.20 -0.34
C LYS A 108 -0.97 -9.45 0.50
N GLU A 109 -1.02 -9.36 1.83
CA GLU A 109 -0.88 -10.51 2.73
C GLU A 109 -1.98 -11.56 2.50
N GLU A 110 -3.25 -11.14 2.34
CA GLU A 110 -4.35 -12.06 2.01
C GLU A 110 -4.19 -12.70 0.61
N ILE A 111 -3.69 -11.96 -0.35
CA ILE A 111 -3.36 -12.50 -1.68
C ILE A 111 -2.28 -13.58 -1.55
N LEU A 112 -1.21 -13.32 -0.79
CA LEU A 112 -0.13 -14.28 -0.56
C LEU A 112 -0.63 -15.53 0.17
N ARG A 113 -1.49 -15.40 1.19
CA ARG A 113 -2.11 -16.54 1.85
C ARG A 113 -2.94 -17.40 0.89
N LYS A 114 -3.60 -16.77 -0.08
CA LYS A 114 -4.35 -17.53 -1.12
C LYS A 114 -3.44 -18.22 -2.14
N ILE A 115 -2.34 -17.56 -2.55
CA ILE A 115 -1.36 -18.15 -3.45
C ILE A 115 -0.64 -19.33 -2.78
N PHE A 116 -0.25 -19.15 -1.53
CA PHE A 116 0.46 -20.13 -0.71
C PHE A 116 -0.47 -20.82 0.29
N PHE A 117 -1.67 -21.25 -0.16
CA PHE A 117 -2.78 -21.68 0.70
C PHE A 117 -2.45 -22.83 1.68
N ASN A 118 -1.38 -23.59 1.44
CA ASN A 118 -0.90 -24.66 2.33
C ASN A 118 0.24 -24.19 3.26
N ASN A 119 0.66 -22.93 3.20
CA ASN A 119 1.79 -22.42 3.96
C ASN A 119 1.30 -21.55 5.12
N SER A 120 2.04 -21.61 6.23
CA SER A 120 1.86 -20.69 7.35
C SER A 120 2.38 -19.28 7.01
N ASP A 121 1.98 -18.29 7.78
CA ASP A 121 2.51 -16.91 7.67
C ASP A 121 4.04 -16.87 7.86
N ASP A 122 4.60 -17.76 8.69
CA ASP A 122 6.06 -17.86 8.90
C ASP A 122 6.77 -18.39 7.65
N GLU A 123 6.21 -19.36 6.96
CA GLU A 123 6.77 -19.88 5.71
C GLU A 123 6.70 -18.84 4.60
N ILE A 124 5.60 -18.08 4.51
CA ILE A 124 5.48 -16.98 3.56
C ILE A 124 6.50 -15.88 3.89
N ARG A 125 6.68 -15.56 5.17
CA ARG A 125 7.70 -14.60 5.62
C ARG A 125 9.11 -15.06 5.25
N ASN A 126 9.42 -16.34 5.46
CA ASN A 126 10.72 -16.90 5.08
C ASN A 126 10.94 -16.85 3.57
N TYR A 127 9.92 -17.15 2.76
CA TYR A 127 9.97 -16.97 1.32
C TYR A 127 10.32 -15.52 0.94
N LEU A 128 9.59 -14.54 1.49
CA LEU A 128 9.86 -13.12 1.22
C LEU A 128 11.25 -12.68 1.69
N SER A 129 11.70 -13.18 2.84
CA SER A 129 13.04 -12.88 3.38
C SER A 129 14.15 -13.40 2.45
N LYS A 130 14.02 -14.63 1.96
CA LYS A 130 14.96 -15.19 0.98
C LYS A 130 14.97 -14.37 -0.31
N LYS A 131 13.81 -13.98 -0.81
CA LYS A 131 13.70 -13.13 -1.99
C LYS A 131 14.27 -11.72 -1.78
N PHE A 132 14.18 -11.19 -0.58
CA PHE A 132 14.80 -9.93 -0.22
C PHE A 132 16.34 -10.04 -0.18
N GLU A 133 16.89 -11.15 0.30
CA GLU A 133 18.35 -11.41 0.25
C GLU A 133 18.84 -11.48 -1.20
N GLU A 134 18.16 -12.23 -2.07
CA GLU A 134 18.44 -12.29 -3.51
C GLU A 134 18.41 -10.88 -4.15
N PHE A 135 17.44 -10.07 -3.77
CA PHE A 135 17.35 -8.67 -4.22
C PHE A 135 18.45 -7.79 -3.66
N GLY A 136 18.95 -8.06 -2.45
CA GLY A 136 20.08 -7.37 -1.84
C GLY A 136 21.36 -7.46 -2.67
N ASP A 137 21.58 -8.57 -3.37
CA ASP A 137 22.72 -8.72 -4.29
C ASP A 137 22.54 -7.84 -5.54
N LEU A 138 21.33 -7.68 -6.04
CA LEU A 138 21.01 -6.74 -7.12
C LEU A 138 21.25 -5.28 -6.70
N GLN A 139 20.92 -4.92 -5.45
CA GLN A 139 21.15 -3.57 -4.94
C GLN A 139 22.64 -3.18 -4.87
N LYS A 140 23.54 -4.15 -4.75
CA LYS A 140 25.00 -3.89 -4.85
C LYS A 140 25.36 -3.42 -6.25
N ILE A 141 24.82 -4.08 -7.27
CA ILE A 141 25.05 -3.73 -8.67
C ILE A 141 24.49 -2.32 -8.98
N MET A 142 23.39 -1.94 -8.39
CA MET A 142 22.78 -0.61 -8.56
C MET A 142 23.77 0.54 -8.27
N LYS A 143 24.68 0.36 -7.29
CA LYS A 143 25.68 1.36 -6.92
C LYS A 143 26.88 1.39 -7.89
N GLU A 144 27.14 0.29 -8.55
CA GLU A 144 28.30 0.11 -9.42
C GLU A 144 27.95 0.39 -10.88
N ASP A 145 26.82 -0.13 -11.33
CA ASP A 145 26.32 -0.02 -12.71
C ASP A 145 24.79 0.07 -12.74
N TRP A 146 24.27 1.27 -12.93
CA TRP A 146 22.85 1.54 -12.96
C TRP A 146 22.14 0.89 -14.17
N GLU A 147 22.78 0.86 -15.33
CA GLU A 147 22.19 0.26 -16.53
C GLU A 147 22.09 -1.26 -16.40
N GLU A 148 23.14 -1.91 -15.88
CA GLU A 148 23.12 -3.34 -15.59
C GLU A 148 22.08 -3.68 -14.52
N PHE A 149 21.93 -2.83 -13.49
CA PHE A 149 20.90 -3.00 -12.48
C PHE A 149 19.50 -3.03 -13.12
N LYS A 150 19.17 -2.09 -14.01
CA LYS A 150 17.84 -2.05 -14.66
C LYS A 150 17.57 -3.33 -15.47
N ILE A 151 18.57 -3.83 -16.16
CA ILE A 151 18.44 -5.07 -16.94
C ILE A 151 18.16 -6.25 -16.00
N ARG A 152 18.97 -6.39 -14.96
CA ARG A 152 18.82 -7.48 -13.98
C ARG A 152 17.57 -7.37 -13.15
N PHE A 153 17.12 -6.17 -12.81
CA PHE A 153 15.86 -5.96 -12.11
C PHE A 153 14.66 -6.48 -12.92
N ARG A 154 14.62 -6.18 -14.22
CA ARG A 154 13.58 -6.73 -15.11
C ARG A 154 13.65 -8.25 -15.20
N GLY A 155 14.85 -8.81 -15.32
CA GLY A 155 15.08 -10.26 -15.27
C GLY A 155 14.58 -10.86 -13.95
N TYR A 156 14.93 -10.24 -12.83
CA TYR A 156 14.50 -10.68 -11.50
C TYR A 156 12.97 -10.70 -11.36
N LEU A 157 12.26 -9.66 -11.84
CA LEU A 157 10.80 -9.65 -11.84
C LEU A 157 10.21 -10.73 -12.76
N SER A 158 10.79 -10.94 -13.94
CA SER A 158 10.39 -12.00 -14.86
C SER A 158 10.51 -13.40 -14.25
N ASP A 159 11.58 -13.64 -13.48
CA ASP A 159 11.83 -14.90 -12.79
C ASP A 159 10.97 -15.06 -11.52
N ASN A 160 10.37 -13.99 -11.03
CA ASN A 160 9.58 -13.95 -9.82
C ASN A 160 8.17 -13.34 -10.07
N PRO A 161 7.29 -14.02 -10.81
CA PRO A 161 6.02 -13.45 -11.25
C PRO A 161 5.07 -13.04 -10.11
N ILE A 162 5.18 -13.65 -8.93
CA ILE A 162 4.42 -13.24 -7.73
C ILE A 162 4.90 -11.86 -7.26
N LEU A 163 6.21 -11.63 -7.23
CA LEU A 163 6.78 -10.34 -6.83
C LEU A 163 6.47 -9.24 -7.85
N ASP A 164 6.57 -9.55 -9.16
CA ASP A 164 6.16 -8.64 -10.22
C ASP A 164 4.69 -8.24 -10.07
N PHE A 165 3.79 -9.20 -9.91
CA PHE A 165 2.37 -8.96 -9.71
C PHE A 165 2.09 -8.06 -8.50
N LEU A 166 2.73 -8.32 -7.35
CA LEU A 166 2.55 -7.52 -6.14
C LEU A 166 3.14 -6.11 -6.26
N SER A 167 4.25 -5.94 -7.01
CA SER A 167 4.84 -4.64 -7.31
C SER A 167 3.93 -3.82 -8.23
N ARG A 168 3.36 -4.42 -9.27
CA ARG A 168 2.33 -3.80 -10.13
C ARG A 168 1.12 -3.32 -9.31
N LEU A 169 0.64 -4.14 -8.37
CA LEU A 169 -0.46 -3.77 -7.48
C LEU A 169 -0.10 -2.59 -6.57
N GLU A 170 1.14 -2.56 -6.06
CA GLU A 170 1.61 -1.44 -5.24
C GLU A 170 1.69 -0.15 -6.05
N HIS A 171 2.27 -0.20 -7.25
CA HIS A 171 2.32 0.94 -8.14
C HIS A 171 0.92 1.49 -8.43
N LYS A 172 -0.02 0.61 -8.78
CA LYS A 172 -1.40 0.99 -9.03
C LYS A 172 -2.07 1.59 -7.79
N ARG A 173 -1.85 1.00 -6.59
CA ARG A 173 -2.31 1.58 -5.33
C ARG A 173 -1.74 2.97 -5.14
N TRP A 174 -0.43 3.15 -5.40
CA TRP A 174 0.25 4.42 -5.25
C TRP A 174 -0.35 5.47 -6.20
N CYS A 175 -0.49 5.18 -7.48
CA CYS A 175 -1.16 6.05 -8.45
C CYS A 175 -2.57 6.45 -7.97
N ASN A 176 -3.40 5.46 -7.59
CA ASN A 176 -4.75 5.72 -7.11
C ASN A 176 -4.79 6.61 -5.87
N SER A 177 -3.80 6.48 -4.97
CA SER A 177 -3.70 7.32 -3.79
C SER A 177 -3.41 8.79 -4.13
N TYR A 178 -2.58 9.02 -5.13
CA TYR A 178 -2.27 10.36 -5.63
C TYR A 178 -3.45 10.95 -6.41
N TYR A 179 -4.12 10.17 -7.25
CA TYR A 179 -5.36 10.61 -7.92
C TYR A 179 -6.45 11.00 -6.92
N ALA A 180 -6.60 10.24 -5.82
CA ALA A 180 -7.55 10.58 -4.74
C ALA A 180 -7.19 11.89 -4.01
N MET A 181 -5.92 12.32 -4.07
CA MET A 181 -5.46 13.62 -3.57
C MET A 181 -5.44 14.72 -4.65
N ASN A 182 -6.08 14.46 -5.80
CA ASN A 182 -6.15 15.33 -6.98
C ASN A 182 -4.81 15.60 -7.67
N PHE A 183 -3.85 14.68 -7.56
CA PHE A 183 -2.66 14.74 -8.40
C PHE A 183 -2.96 14.24 -9.81
N VAL A 184 -2.24 14.75 -10.77
CA VAL A 184 -2.30 14.37 -12.18
C VAL A 184 -0.88 14.12 -12.71
N TYR A 185 -0.79 13.45 -13.86
CA TYR A 185 0.49 13.32 -14.54
C TYR A 185 1.03 14.71 -14.93
N GLY A 186 2.33 14.90 -14.78
CA GLY A 186 3.06 16.07 -15.23
C GLY A 186 4.55 15.72 -15.29
N GLU A 187 5.30 16.39 -16.14
CA GLU A 187 6.73 16.11 -16.39
C GLU A 187 7.61 16.29 -15.15
N LYS A 188 7.17 17.08 -14.20
CA LYS A 188 7.89 17.37 -12.95
C LYS A 188 7.01 17.09 -11.75
N LYS A 189 7.66 16.66 -10.66
CA LYS A 189 6.99 16.53 -9.37
C LYS A 189 6.82 17.94 -8.76
N ASP A 190 5.56 18.28 -8.48
CA ASP A 190 5.18 19.53 -7.83
C ASP A 190 3.97 19.27 -6.90
N GLU A 191 4.16 19.49 -5.59
CA GLU A 191 3.09 19.26 -4.61
C GLU A 191 2.04 20.38 -4.64
N ASP A 192 2.41 21.63 -5.02
CA ASP A 192 1.50 22.76 -5.10
C ASP A 192 0.63 22.67 -6.36
N LEU A 193 1.22 22.34 -7.50
CA LEU A 193 0.51 22.09 -8.76
C LEU A 193 -0.13 20.70 -8.82
N LYS A 194 0.16 19.84 -7.84
CA LYS A 194 -0.32 18.45 -7.77
C LYS A 194 0.02 17.64 -9.01
N THR A 195 1.26 17.73 -9.45
CA THR A 195 1.76 16.96 -10.58
C THR A 195 2.83 15.95 -10.15
N HIS A 196 2.88 14.79 -10.84
CA HIS A 196 3.93 13.79 -10.61
C HIS A 196 4.22 13.00 -11.90
N PRO A 197 5.52 12.83 -12.28
CA PRO A 197 5.90 12.18 -13.55
C PRO A 197 5.71 10.66 -13.57
N CYS A 198 5.49 10.05 -12.41
CA CYS A 198 5.27 8.61 -12.29
C CYS A 198 3.79 8.22 -12.15
N LEU A 199 2.86 9.15 -12.33
CA LEU A 199 1.43 8.84 -12.37
C LEU A 199 1.06 8.27 -13.74
N ILE A 200 1.56 7.07 -14.01
CA ILE A 200 1.37 6.29 -15.22
C ILE A 200 0.93 4.90 -14.78
N ASP A 201 -0.27 4.48 -15.17
CA ASP A 201 -0.84 3.19 -14.73
C ASP A 201 -0.18 1.98 -15.42
N ASP A 202 0.50 2.21 -16.53
CA ASP A 202 1.19 1.17 -17.28
C ASP A 202 2.54 0.84 -16.64
N TRP A 203 2.60 -0.32 -15.98
CA TRP A 203 3.79 -0.83 -15.32
C TRP A 203 4.95 -1.11 -16.27
N ASP A 204 4.67 -1.53 -17.48
CA ASP A 204 5.72 -1.86 -18.45
C ASP A 204 6.43 -0.58 -18.94
N ILE A 205 5.72 0.54 -19.00
CA ILE A 205 6.33 1.88 -19.19
C ILE A 205 7.19 2.26 -17.98
N ILE A 206 6.72 1.99 -16.76
CA ILE A 206 7.45 2.33 -15.53
C ILE A 206 8.78 1.57 -15.43
N ILE A 207 8.77 0.25 -15.66
CA ILE A 207 10.00 -0.56 -15.60
C ILE A 207 10.86 -0.44 -16.85
N GLY A 208 10.33 0.12 -17.94
CA GLY A 208 11.01 0.39 -19.19
C GLY A 208 11.54 1.82 -19.28
N GLU A 209 10.77 2.65 -19.96
CA GLU A 209 11.16 4.01 -20.34
C GLU A 209 11.28 4.99 -19.17
N LYS A 210 10.53 4.79 -18.10
CA LYS A 210 10.45 5.69 -16.94
C LYS A 210 11.23 5.20 -15.72
N PHE A 211 12.02 4.17 -15.85
CA PHE A 211 12.74 3.56 -14.74
C PHE A 211 13.57 4.58 -13.96
N ASP A 212 14.34 5.41 -14.66
CA ASP A 212 15.25 6.39 -14.06
C ASP A 212 14.54 7.52 -13.26
N ILE A 213 13.26 7.71 -13.52
CA ILE A 213 12.46 8.77 -12.88
C ILE A 213 11.57 8.18 -11.80
N CYS A 214 11.04 6.97 -12.03
CA CYS A 214 9.96 6.40 -11.21
C CYS A 214 10.45 5.41 -10.16
N HIS A 215 11.68 4.89 -10.29
CA HIS A 215 12.28 4.01 -9.29
C HIS A 215 11.37 2.85 -8.87
N PRO A 216 10.98 1.95 -9.81
CA PRO A 216 10.03 0.87 -9.55
C PRO A 216 10.49 -0.14 -8.49
N GLU A 217 11.79 -0.14 -8.14
CA GLU A 217 12.33 -0.92 -7.05
C GLU A 217 11.70 -0.59 -5.69
N TYR A 218 11.16 0.62 -5.50
CA TYR A 218 10.45 0.98 -4.28
C TYR A 218 9.10 0.26 -4.15
N ASP A 219 8.42 0.02 -5.26
CA ASP A 219 7.18 -0.76 -5.26
C ASP A 219 7.45 -2.21 -4.84
N LEU A 220 8.55 -2.81 -5.34
CA LEU A 220 9.01 -4.13 -4.92
C LEU A 220 9.42 -4.15 -3.43
N LEU A 221 10.18 -3.15 -2.97
CA LEU A 221 10.62 -3.06 -1.57
C LEU A 221 9.44 -3.03 -0.60
N SER A 222 8.31 -2.44 -0.99
CA SER A 222 7.09 -2.46 -0.19
C SER A 222 6.54 -3.88 0.02
N VAL A 223 6.77 -4.80 -0.91
CA VAL A 223 6.35 -6.21 -0.80
C VAL A 223 7.14 -6.94 0.27
N PHE A 224 8.42 -6.65 0.41
CA PHE A 224 9.27 -7.26 1.43
C PHE A 224 9.02 -6.76 2.85
N THR A 225 8.14 -5.78 3.03
CA THR A 225 7.71 -5.32 4.36
C THR A 225 6.51 -6.09 4.91
N LEU A 226 5.90 -6.97 4.11
CA LEU A 226 4.73 -7.76 4.49
C LEU A 226 5.09 -8.80 5.57
N PHE A 227 4.10 -9.19 6.36
CA PHE A 227 4.23 -10.13 7.49
C PHE A 227 5.28 -9.75 8.54
N LYS A 228 5.81 -8.52 8.54
CA LYS A 228 6.63 -8.06 9.64
C LYS A 228 5.74 -7.89 10.87
N THR A 229 6.10 -8.56 11.95
CA THR A 229 5.43 -8.38 13.24
C THR A 229 5.65 -6.96 13.74
N GLU A 230 4.58 -6.25 14.05
CA GLU A 230 4.64 -5.01 14.81
C GLU A 230 5.28 -5.34 16.19
N LYS A 231 6.44 -4.78 16.47
CA LYS A 231 7.07 -4.88 17.80
C LYS A 231 6.56 -3.79 18.71
#